data_d33f069e1f51768235dbbeea75ba0c2f
#
_entry.id   d33f069e1f51768235dbbeea75ba0c2f
#
_cell.length_a   1.000
_cell.length_b   1.000
_cell.length_c   1.000
_cell.angle_alpha   90.00
_cell.angle_beta   90.00
_cell.angle_gamma   90.00
#
_symmetry.space_group_name_H-M   'P 1'
#
loop_
_entity.id
_entity.type
_entity.pdbx_description
1 polymer ?
#
loop_
_entity_poly.entity_id
_entity_poly.type
_entity_poly.pdbx_seq_one_letter_code
_entity_poly.pdbx_strand_id
1 'polypeptide(L)'
;MEVVKGRGYVYSIQYHIVWCVKYRRDVLNGQVAIKLKELLPQISKDNGFQILEMTIEEDHIRMLINCTPQHYIPNIIKAMKGVSARLLMKEFGDDLRSKLWGGHLWNPSYFVATVSENTEEQIIEYIRSQKRK
;
A
#
# COMPACT_ATOMS: atom_id res chain seq x y z
N MET A 1 -18.16 -0.40 -12.60
CA MET A 1 -16.91 -1.17 -12.42
C MET A 1 -16.41 -1.64 -13.78
N GLU A 2 -15.16 -1.39 -14.10
CA GLU A 2 -14.57 -1.81 -15.35
C GLU A 2 -14.47 -3.34 -15.42
N VAL A 3 -14.79 -3.89 -16.60
CA VAL A 3 -14.62 -5.31 -16.90
C VAL A 3 -13.44 -5.46 -17.85
N VAL A 4 -12.54 -6.36 -17.53
CA VAL A 4 -11.34 -6.64 -18.33
C VAL A 4 -11.50 -8.00 -18.97
N LYS A 5 -11.14 -8.11 -20.24
CA LYS A 5 -11.16 -9.38 -20.97
C LYS A 5 -9.76 -9.95 -21.04
N GLY A 6 -9.58 -11.14 -20.48
CA GLY A 6 -8.39 -11.93 -20.66
C GLY A 6 -8.57 -12.95 -21.78
N ARG A 7 -7.53 -13.75 -22.02
CA ARG A 7 -7.58 -14.81 -23.01
C ARG A 7 -8.42 -15.98 -22.49
N GLY A 8 -9.64 -16.12 -23.02
CA GLY A 8 -10.57 -17.15 -22.59
C GLY A 8 -11.32 -16.84 -21.30
N TYR A 9 -11.22 -15.62 -20.76
CA TYR A 9 -11.96 -15.21 -19.56
C TYR A 9 -12.24 -13.72 -19.56
N VAL A 10 -13.22 -13.34 -18.75
CA VAL A 10 -13.59 -11.95 -18.47
C VAL A 10 -13.53 -11.76 -16.96
N TYR A 11 -12.98 -10.65 -16.49
CA TYR A 11 -12.86 -10.41 -15.06
C TYR A 11 -12.98 -8.94 -14.70
N SER A 12 -13.33 -8.70 -13.45
CA SER A 12 -13.26 -7.40 -12.79
C SER A 12 -12.87 -7.64 -11.35
N ILE A 13 -11.59 -7.49 -11.03
CA ILE A 13 -11.05 -7.82 -9.72
C ILE A 13 -10.37 -6.57 -9.16
N GLN A 14 -11.06 -5.89 -8.26
CA GLN A 14 -10.57 -4.68 -7.62
C GLN A 14 -10.56 -4.83 -6.11
N TYR A 15 -9.50 -4.33 -5.49
CA TYR A 15 -9.35 -4.34 -4.04
C TYR A 15 -8.94 -2.98 -3.52
N HIS A 16 -9.51 -2.60 -2.38
CA HIS A 16 -8.95 -1.57 -1.53
C HIS A 16 -7.88 -2.19 -0.65
N ILE A 17 -6.72 -1.54 -0.60
CA ILE A 17 -5.60 -1.97 0.23
C ILE A 17 -5.17 -0.79 1.08
N VAL A 18 -4.93 -1.04 2.37
CA VAL A 18 -4.43 -0.03 3.30
C VAL A 18 -3.35 -0.67 4.17
N TRP A 19 -2.25 0.04 4.36
CA TRP A 19 -1.29 -0.31 5.40
C TRP A 19 -0.71 0.93 6.04
N CYS A 20 -0.25 0.79 7.27
CA CYS A 20 0.21 1.90 8.09
C CYS A 20 1.72 1.83 8.33
N VAL A 21 2.30 2.99 8.60
CA VAL A 21 3.63 3.09 9.19
C VAL A 21 3.59 2.43 10.57
N LYS A 22 4.67 1.80 10.96
CA LYS A 22 4.76 1.16 12.29
C LYS A 22 4.48 2.18 13.38
N TYR A 23 3.58 1.83 14.30
CA TYR A 23 3.05 2.70 15.35
C TYR A 23 2.41 3.98 14.82
N ARG A 24 2.00 3.98 13.55
CA ARG A 24 1.39 5.12 12.86
C ARG A 24 2.22 6.41 13.02
N ARG A 25 3.52 6.30 12.88
CA ARG A 25 4.42 7.46 12.90
C ARG A 25 4.24 8.30 11.63
N ASP A 26 4.25 9.62 11.80
CA ASP A 26 4.05 10.58 10.71
C ASP A 26 5.37 10.81 9.96
N VAL A 27 5.78 9.84 9.12
CA VAL A 27 7.06 9.89 8.39
C VAL A 27 6.89 9.98 6.88
N LEU A 28 5.68 9.78 6.35
CA LEU A 28 5.43 9.81 4.91
C LEU A 28 5.13 11.24 4.46
N ASN A 29 6.13 12.10 4.51
CA ASN A 29 6.02 13.49 4.12
C ASN A 29 7.29 13.93 3.38
N GLY A 30 7.26 15.14 2.80
CA GLY A 30 8.41 15.72 2.13
C GLY A 30 8.96 14.81 1.04
N GLN A 31 10.27 14.65 1.02
CA GLN A 31 10.97 13.84 0.00
C GLN A 31 10.63 12.34 0.08
N VAL A 32 10.35 11.83 1.26
CA VAL A 32 9.93 10.44 1.45
C VAL A 32 8.61 10.18 0.71
N ALA A 33 7.64 11.07 0.88
CA ALA A 33 6.35 10.95 0.20
C ALA A 33 6.50 11.06 -1.33
N ILE A 34 7.32 11.98 -1.80
CA ILE A 34 7.59 12.16 -3.24
C ILE A 34 8.18 10.87 -3.83
N LYS A 35 9.19 10.31 -3.18
CA LYS A 35 9.82 9.07 -3.63
C LYS A 35 8.83 7.91 -3.63
N LEU A 36 8.02 7.80 -2.60
CA LEU A 36 7.02 6.73 -2.48
C LEU A 36 5.97 6.81 -3.61
N LYS A 37 5.55 8.01 -4.00
CA LYS A 37 4.63 8.22 -5.13
C LYS A 37 5.23 7.75 -6.46
N GLU A 38 6.54 7.78 -6.60
CA GLU A 38 7.25 7.25 -7.77
C GLU A 38 7.42 5.73 -7.70
N LEU A 39 7.76 5.21 -6.53
CA LEU A 39 8.08 3.79 -6.34
C LEU A 39 6.86 2.88 -6.50
N LEU A 40 5.73 3.23 -5.90
CA LEU A 40 4.56 2.35 -5.89
C LEU A 40 4.02 2.07 -7.29
N PRO A 41 3.85 3.07 -8.18
CA PRO A 41 3.46 2.78 -9.57
C PRO A 41 4.46 1.90 -10.32
N GLN A 42 5.76 2.07 -10.07
CA GLN A 42 6.78 1.24 -10.71
C GLN A 42 6.69 -0.21 -10.23
N ILE A 43 6.49 -0.42 -8.93
CA ILE A 43 6.31 -1.77 -8.36
C ILE A 43 5.06 -2.43 -8.95
N SER A 44 3.97 -1.68 -9.07
CA SER A 44 2.73 -2.16 -9.68
C SER A 44 2.97 -2.62 -11.12
N LYS A 45 3.65 -1.82 -11.93
CA LYS A 45 3.98 -2.15 -13.30
C LYS A 45 4.85 -3.41 -13.39
N ASP A 46 5.86 -3.52 -12.55
CA ASP A 46 6.77 -4.67 -12.53
C ASP A 46 6.06 -5.97 -12.13
N ASN A 47 4.94 -5.88 -11.42
CA ASN A 47 4.17 -7.02 -10.93
C ASN A 47 2.84 -7.24 -11.69
N GLY A 48 2.58 -6.45 -12.73
CA GLY A 48 1.46 -6.68 -13.65
C GLY A 48 0.07 -6.34 -13.12
N PHE A 49 -0.03 -5.53 -12.08
CA PHE A 49 -1.31 -5.01 -11.62
C PHE A 49 -1.37 -3.49 -11.80
N GLN A 50 -2.56 -2.91 -11.70
CA GLN A 50 -2.75 -1.47 -11.87
C GLN A 50 -3.17 -0.81 -10.56
N ILE A 51 -2.59 0.34 -10.28
CA ILE A 51 -3.08 1.22 -9.21
C ILE A 51 -4.05 2.21 -9.87
N LEU A 52 -5.32 2.12 -9.50
CA LEU A 52 -6.37 3.00 -10.03
C LEU A 52 -6.46 4.30 -9.25
N GLU A 53 -6.30 4.22 -7.93
CA GLU A 53 -6.29 5.37 -7.01
C GLU A 53 -5.27 5.13 -5.93
N MET A 54 -4.63 6.18 -5.46
CA MET A 54 -3.64 6.07 -4.39
C MET A 54 -3.61 7.35 -3.58
N THR A 55 -3.68 7.21 -2.27
CA THR A 55 -3.54 8.31 -1.32
C THR A 55 -2.43 7.97 -0.34
N ILE A 56 -1.47 8.87 -0.19
CA ILE A 56 -0.38 8.75 0.79
C ILE A 56 -0.61 9.82 1.84
N GLU A 57 -1.00 9.37 3.04
CA GLU A 57 -1.08 10.21 4.22
C GLU A 57 0.22 10.08 5.01
N GLU A 58 0.41 10.90 6.03
CA GLU A 58 1.67 10.90 6.77
C GLU A 58 1.96 9.58 7.49
N ASP A 59 0.93 8.84 7.88
CA ASP A 59 1.06 7.61 8.66
C ASP A 59 0.51 6.35 7.99
N HIS A 60 -0.04 6.47 6.78
CA HIS A 60 -0.59 5.30 6.07
C HIS A 60 -0.73 5.54 4.58
N ILE A 61 -0.94 4.45 3.86
CA ILE A 61 -1.22 4.45 2.43
C ILE A 61 -2.53 3.73 2.20
N ARG A 62 -3.38 4.29 1.33
CA ARG A 62 -4.54 3.57 0.82
C ARG A 62 -4.50 3.59 -0.70
N MET A 63 -4.94 2.52 -1.31
CA MET A 63 -5.03 2.44 -2.76
C MET A 63 -6.16 1.53 -3.21
N LEU A 64 -6.65 1.80 -4.41
CA LEU A 64 -7.54 0.92 -5.14
C LEU A 64 -6.73 0.30 -6.27
N ILE A 65 -6.68 -1.01 -6.33
CA ILE A 65 -5.92 -1.73 -7.36
C ILE A 65 -6.84 -2.59 -8.21
N ASN A 66 -6.41 -2.84 -9.43
CA ASN A 66 -7.04 -3.75 -10.37
C ASN A 66 -6.08 -4.91 -10.65
N CYS A 67 -6.53 -6.13 -10.40
CA CYS A 67 -5.72 -7.35 -10.51
C CYS A 67 -6.21 -8.25 -11.62
N THR A 68 -5.41 -9.25 -11.97
CA THR A 68 -5.81 -10.38 -12.82
C THR A 68 -6.20 -11.58 -11.95
N PRO A 69 -6.90 -12.60 -12.50
CA PRO A 69 -7.22 -13.81 -11.74
C PRO A 69 -5.99 -14.59 -11.25
N GLN A 70 -4.82 -14.38 -11.86
CA GLN A 70 -3.58 -15.04 -11.45
C GLN A 70 -2.86 -14.36 -10.29
N HIS A 71 -3.29 -13.16 -9.88
CA HIS A 71 -2.65 -12.45 -8.78
C HIS A 71 -3.02 -13.05 -7.43
N TYR A 72 -2.02 -13.20 -6.59
CA TYR A 72 -2.17 -13.60 -5.18
C TYR A 72 -1.89 -12.39 -4.31
N ILE A 73 -2.90 -11.94 -3.57
CA ILE A 73 -2.83 -10.67 -2.80
C ILE A 73 -1.62 -10.60 -1.86
N PRO A 74 -1.28 -11.64 -1.06
CA PRO A 74 -0.10 -11.56 -0.22
C PRO A 74 1.19 -11.26 -0.98
N ASN A 75 1.33 -11.73 -2.23
CA ASN A 75 2.50 -11.42 -3.05
C ASN A 75 2.53 -9.96 -3.49
N ILE A 76 1.38 -9.39 -3.82
CA ILE A 76 1.25 -7.96 -4.15
C ILE A 76 1.67 -7.11 -2.95
N ILE A 77 1.14 -7.43 -1.76
CA ILE A 77 1.46 -6.72 -0.53
C ILE A 77 2.96 -6.83 -0.21
N LYS A 78 3.50 -8.03 -0.32
CA LYS A 78 4.93 -8.28 -0.07
C LYS A 78 5.81 -7.47 -1.01
N ALA A 79 5.46 -7.41 -2.30
CA ALA A 79 6.20 -6.62 -3.29
C ALA A 79 6.16 -5.13 -2.94
N MET A 80 4.97 -4.58 -2.70
CA MET A 80 4.81 -3.15 -2.40
C MET A 80 5.48 -2.74 -1.10
N LYS A 81 5.23 -3.46 -0.01
CA LYS A 81 5.80 -3.13 1.30
C LYS A 81 7.30 -3.42 1.36
N GLY A 82 7.72 -4.56 0.84
CA GLY A 82 9.13 -4.98 0.91
C GLY A 82 10.04 -4.09 0.08
N VAL A 83 9.71 -3.87 -1.17
CA VAL A 83 10.54 -3.06 -2.07
C VAL A 83 10.54 -1.59 -1.64
N SER A 84 9.38 -1.03 -1.30
CA SER A 84 9.29 0.37 -0.86
C SER A 84 10.08 0.60 0.44
N ALA A 85 9.95 -0.28 1.42
CA ALA A 85 10.70 -0.17 2.68
C ALA A 85 12.21 -0.22 2.42
N ARG A 86 12.67 -1.18 1.62
CA ARG A 86 14.09 -1.34 1.30
C ARG A 86 14.66 -0.09 0.62
N LEU A 87 13.96 0.42 -0.39
CA LEU A 87 14.45 1.56 -1.16
C LEU A 87 14.36 2.87 -0.38
N LEU A 88 13.31 3.08 0.40
CA LEU A 88 13.19 4.26 1.26
C LEU A 88 14.23 4.27 2.37
N MET A 89 14.48 3.11 3.00
CA MET A 89 15.50 3.01 4.04
C MET A 89 16.91 3.18 3.46
N LYS A 90 17.14 2.78 2.21
CA LYS A 90 18.42 3.00 1.54
C LYS A 90 18.69 4.48 1.29
N GLU A 91 17.68 5.22 0.84
CA GLU A 91 17.83 6.63 0.48
C GLU A 91 17.70 7.57 1.69
N PHE A 92 16.77 7.31 2.58
CA PHE A 92 16.42 8.18 3.71
C PHE A 92 16.66 7.52 5.06
N GLY A 93 17.50 6.48 5.11
CA GLY A 93 17.64 5.62 6.29
C GLY A 93 17.99 6.36 7.57
N ASP A 94 18.90 7.33 7.51
CA ASP A 94 19.31 8.08 8.70
C ASP A 94 18.15 8.89 9.29
N ASP A 95 17.40 9.60 8.43
CA ASP A 95 16.23 10.36 8.85
C ASP A 95 15.11 9.43 9.36
N LEU A 96 14.82 8.37 8.62
CA LEU A 96 13.75 7.43 8.99
C LEU A 96 14.08 6.70 10.30
N ARG A 97 15.30 6.24 10.50
CA ARG A 97 15.69 5.54 11.74
C ARG A 97 15.59 6.44 12.97
N SER A 98 15.83 7.75 12.79
CA SER A 98 15.68 8.70 13.90
C SER A 98 14.22 8.86 14.34
N LYS A 99 13.26 8.56 13.45
CA LYS A 99 11.82 8.72 13.68
C LYS A 99 11.10 7.41 13.95
N LEU A 100 11.72 6.28 13.55
CA LEU A 100 11.10 4.96 13.63
C LEU A 100 11.74 4.13 14.75
N TRP A 101 10.90 3.48 15.53
CA TRP A 101 11.35 2.60 16.58
C TRP A 101 11.61 1.19 16.02
N GLY A 102 12.80 0.65 16.25
CA GLY A 102 13.16 -0.70 15.82
C GLY A 102 13.56 -0.81 14.35
N GLY A 103 13.65 0.32 13.63
CA GLY A 103 14.12 0.33 12.25
C GLY A 103 13.19 -0.27 11.21
N HIS A 104 11.93 -0.54 11.57
CA HIS A 104 10.92 -1.05 10.65
C HIS A 104 10.00 0.07 10.19
N LEU A 105 9.86 0.24 8.87
CA LEU A 105 9.02 1.29 8.30
C LEU A 105 7.53 0.94 8.43
N TRP A 106 7.13 -0.24 7.98
CA TRP A 106 5.73 -0.63 7.90
C TRP A 106 5.27 -1.49 9.07
N ASN A 107 4.04 -1.25 9.51
CA ASN A 107 3.35 -2.19 10.38
C ASN A 107 3.21 -3.52 9.62
N PRO A 108 3.41 -4.69 10.25
CA PRO A 108 3.28 -5.97 9.54
C PRO A 108 1.87 -6.29 9.04
N SER A 109 0.86 -5.63 9.57
CA SER A 109 -0.53 -5.81 9.16
C SER A 109 -0.87 -5.06 7.87
N TYR A 110 -1.95 -5.45 7.23
CA TYR A 110 -2.58 -4.71 6.15
C TYR A 110 -4.09 -5.01 6.13
N PHE A 111 -4.84 -4.10 5.52
CA PHE A 111 -6.26 -4.29 5.25
C PHE A 111 -6.46 -4.51 3.75
N VAL A 112 -7.31 -5.46 3.38
CA VAL A 112 -7.72 -5.67 2.00
C VAL A 112 -9.22 -5.98 1.97
N ALA A 113 -9.93 -5.34 1.06
CA ALA A 113 -11.35 -5.59 0.87
C ALA A 113 -11.74 -5.37 -0.59
N THR A 114 -12.73 -6.11 -1.04
CA THR A 114 -13.38 -5.83 -2.31
C THR A 114 -14.18 -4.53 -2.20
N VAL A 115 -14.47 -3.91 -3.34
CA VAL A 115 -15.28 -2.69 -3.37
C VAL A 115 -16.70 -2.99 -2.88
N SER A 116 -17.17 -2.26 -1.87
CA SER A 116 -18.51 -2.40 -1.31
C SER A 116 -18.99 -1.07 -0.74
N GLU A 117 -20.27 -1.00 -0.37
CA GLU A 117 -20.86 0.20 0.25
C GLU A 117 -20.20 0.58 1.58
N ASN A 118 -19.70 -0.41 2.31
CA ASN A 118 -19.11 -0.19 3.65
C ASN A 118 -17.58 -0.09 3.64
N THR A 119 -16.95 -0.08 2.47
CA THR A 119 -15.48 -0.11 2.38
C THR A 119 -14.85 1.07 3.09
N GLU A 120 -15.41 2.28 2.93
CA GLU A 120 -14.86 3.49 3.54
C GLU A 120 -14.88 3.42 5.06
N GLU A 121 -16.00 2.97 5.64
CA GLU A 121 -16.12 2.78 7.10
C GLU A 121 -15.12 1.75 7.62
N GLN A 122 -14.97 0.65 6.89
CA GLN A 122 -14.04 -0.42 7.24
C GLN A 122 -12.58 0.06 7.23
N ILE A 123 -12.21 0.90 6.25
CA ILE A 123 -10.87 1.48 6.16
C ILE A 123 -10.60 2.39 7.36
N ILE A 124 -11.55 3.27 7.69
CA ILE A 124 -11.43 4.19 8.83
C ILE A 124 -11.24 3.41 10.12
N GLU A 125 -12.04 2.38 10.34
CA GLU A 125 -11.93 1.54 11.52
C GLU A 125 -10.60 0.81 11.60
N TYR A 126 -10.11 0.27 10.49
CA TYR A 126 -8.81 -0.38 10.44
C TYR A 126 -7.69 0.58 10.86
N ILE A 127 -7.68 1.80 10.29
CA ILE A 127 -6.64 2.80 10.61
C ILE A 127 -6.70 3.16 12.09
N ARG A 128 -7.90 3.39 12.63
CA ARG A 128 -8.09 3.70 14.06
C ARG A 128 -7.63 2.58 14.98
N SER A 129 -7.75 1.33 14.54
CA SER A 129 -7.34 0.17 15.33
C SER A 129 -5.83 0.02 15.44
N GLN A 130 -5.05 0.69 14.57
CA GLN A 130 -3.60 0.62 14.62
C GLN A 130 -3.07 1.44 15.79
N LYS A 131 -2.27 0.81 16.64
CA LYS A 131 -1.76 1.44 17.86
C LYS A 131 -0.70 2.50 17.56
N ARG A 132 -0.88 3.67 18.14
CA ARG A 132 0.16 4.71 18.20
C ARG A 132 1.01 4.53 19.45
N LYS A 133 2.27 4.85 19.32
CA LYS A 133 3.18 4.99 20.46
C LYS A 133 3.78 6.37 20.52
#